data_a4761775ec9b03876da1be72b3cf6c71
#
_entry.id   a4761775ec9b03876da1be72b3cf6c71
#
_cell.length_a   1.000
_cell.length_b   1.000
_cell.length_c   1.000
_cell.angle_alpha   90.00
_cell.angle_beta   90.00
_cell.angle_gamma   90.00
#
_symmetry.space_group_name_H-M   'P 1'
#
loop_
_entity.id
_entity.type
_entity.pdbx_description
1 polymer ?
#
loop_
_entity_poly.entity_id
_entity_poly.type
_entity_poly.pdbx_seq_one_letter_code
_entity_poly.pdbx_strand_id
1 'polypeptide(L)'
;MATNFPNSPSNGATHIFGGTTYTYNSSKGVWQAAANAFAVGDNPPSNPVSGDLWFDSSVAKSYIYYNDGSSSQWVQLNPSGGSDGADGQDATGDGESPIIYTEPPTSTQELTGGSTSTVQMQAVDPEGTAITYGIAYANSTNARPSQLSADTTINQTTGVYTFTASNNSANAGSFKARLSASDGVGITTRFVNFVLNFNVDIELLLIAGGGGGNDNAGGGGGAGGLVFNNAYTALGGTTYNIVVGTGGSAQQAQGTRGDAGVDSTFSQGSTLVYTATGGGGGGPYPDAGSGDGGSGGGAGRATSAAAKGESIQASYGGLGFGFAGGEPNSGSGAGGGGGAGGVGANGQYYSNYAAGSGADGGSGKSISITGSPVYYAPGGPGAGHDVAVGNYVNGSATSYGAGGAGGQYGGLAAAFDGADGVCIIAAPQAASAVTGTYTLDTSGRSGYHVYTFTGNGSITF
;
A
#
# COMPACT_ATOMS: atom_id res chain seq x y z
N MET A 1 -45.35 -28.03 11.52
CA MET A 1 -46.73 -28.60 11.41
C MET A 1 -47.01 -28.70 9.93
N ALA A 2 -47.31 -29.90 9.43
CA ALA A 2 -47.69 -30.07 8.03
C ALA A 2 -49.04 -29.40 7.77
N THR A 3 -49.10 -28.55 6.77
CA THR A 3 -50.35 -27.93 6.31
C THR A 3 -51.24 -29.02 5.74
N ASN A 4 -52.37 -29.27 6.36
CA ASN A 4 -53.29 -30.37 5.98
C ASN A 4 -54.29 -29.89 4.92
N PHE A 5 -53.78 -29.72 3.69
CA PHE A 5 -54.65 -29.44 2.55
C PHE A 5 -55.40 -30.69 2.09
N PRO A 6 -56.66 -30.57 1.62
CA PRO A 6 -57.42 -31.70 1.11
C PRO A 6 -56.73 -32.47 0.00
N ASN A 7 -56.70 -33.80 0.10
CA ASN A 7 -56.19 -34.66 -0.95
C ASN A 7 -57.20 -34.77 -2.10
N SER A 8 -56.74 -34.68 -3.33
CA SER A 8 -57.54 -34.78 -4.56
C SER A 8 -58.63 -33.67 -4.73
N PRO A 9 -58.25 -32.39 -4.59
CA PRO A 9 -59.19 -31.31 -4.77
C PRO A 9 -59.57 -31.13 -6.27
N SER A 10 -60.81 -30.71 -6.52
CA SER A 10 -61.24 -30.27 -7.86
C SER A 10 -60.63 -28.88 -8.18
N ASN A 11 -60.54 -28.56 -9.46
CA ASN A 11 -60.06 -27.22 -9.86
C ASN A 11 -60.99 -26.14 -9.32
N GLY A 12 -60.43 -25.12 -8.71
CA GLY A 12 -61.19 -24.04 -8.04
C GLY A 12 -61.69 -24.38 -6.64
N ALA A 13 -61.41 -25.57 -6.11
CA ALA A 13 -61.72 -25.88 -4.70
C ALA A 13 -60.97 -24.91 -3.76
N THR A 14 -61.66 -24.41 -2.74
CA THR A 14 -61.11 -23.48 -1.76
C THR A 14 -60.82 -24.16 -0.42
N HIS A 15 -59.79 -23.75 0.25
CA HIS A 15 -59.42 -24.20 1.59
C HIS A 15 -58.86 -23.04 2.41
N ILE A 16 -59.29 -22.89 3.65
CA ILE A 16 -58.82 -21.83 4.55
C ILE A 16 -57.81 -22.43 5.52
N PHE A 17 -56.62 -21.86 5.54
CA PHE A 17 -55.59 -22.24 6.48
C PHE A 17 -54.89 -20.96 7.03
N GLY A 18 -54.82 -20.85 8.37
CA GLY A 18 -54.20 -19.70 9.02
C GLY A 18 -54.86 -18.35 8.67
N GLY A 19 -56.17 -18.34 8.38
CA GLY A 19 -56.87 -17.11 7.98
C GLY A 19 -56.73 -16.74 6.50
N THR A 20 -55.94 -17.48 5.73
CA THR A 20 -55.75 -17.26 4.28
C THR A 20 -56.57 -18.28 3.49
N THR A 21 -57.35 -17.81 2.50
CA THR A 21 -58.07 -18.66 1.55
C THR A 21 -57.12 -19.07 0.42
N TYR A 22 -57.00 -20.37 0.21
CA TYR A 22 -56.26 -20.96 -0.91
C TYR A 22 -57.22 -21.54 -1.92
N THR A 23 -56.93 -21.37 -3.20
CA THR A 23 -57.70 -21.98 -4.30
C THR A 23 -56.81 -22.98 -5.03
N TYR A 24 -57.34 -24.18 -5.30
CA TYR A 24 -56.60 -25.20 -6.00
C TYR A 24 -56.59 -24.96 -7.50
N ASN A 25 -55.41 -24.95 -8.09
CA ASN A 25 -55.20 -24.87 -9.54
C ASN A 25 -54.78 -26.25 -10.06
N SER A 26 -55.75 -26.96 -10.69
CA SER A 26 -55.53 -28.32 -11.16
C SER A 26 -54.53 -28.41 -12.33
N SER A 27 -54.38 -27.38 -13.15
CA SER A 27 -53.40 -27.35 -14.24
C SER A 27 -51.96 -27.23 -13.75
N LYS A 28 -51.79 -26.70 -12.55
CA LYS A 28 -50.48 -26.58 -11.89
C LYS A 28 -50.28 -27.57 -10.73
N GLY A 29 -51.34 -28.25 -10.32
CA GLY A 29 -51.32 -29.23 -9.23
C GLY A 29 -51.01 -28.60 -7.86
N VAL A 30 -51.29 -27.31 -7.63
CA VAL A 30 -50.91 -26.58 -6.42
C VAL A 30 -52.08 -25.77 -5.86
N TRP A 31 -52.06 -25.58 -4.53
CA TRP A 31 -52.91 -24.63 -3.84
C TRP A 31 -52.25 -23.24 -3.89
N GLN A 32 -52.96 -22.26 -4.42
CA GLN A 32 -52.50 -20.86 -4.50
C GLN A 32 -53.28 -20.03 -3.48
N ALA A 33 -52.59 -19.27 -2.67
CA ALA A 33 -53.24 -18.25 -1.86
C ALA A 33 -53.96 -17.26 -2.78
N ALA A 34 -55.15 -16.82 -2.41
CA ALA A 34 -55.77 -15.69 -3.08
C ALA A 34 -54.76 -14.54 -3.01
N ALA A 35 -54.19 -14.13 -4.13
CA ALA A 35 -53.35 -12.96 -4.16
C ALA A 35 -54.24 -11.76 -3.89
N ASN A 36 -53.89 -10.91 -2.95
CA ASN A 36 -54.55 -9.63 -2.76
C ASN A 36 -54.48 -8.88 -4.11
N ALA A 37 -55.61 -8.40 -4.57
CA ALA A 37 -55.68 -7.68 -5.83
C ALA A 37 -55.00 -6.31 -5.67
N PHE A 38 -54.14 -5.95 -6.62
CA PHE A 38 -53.66 -4.58 -6.76
C PHE A 38 -54.39 -3.93 -7.93
N ALA A 39 -55.26 -2.97 -7.62
CA ALA A 39 -56.05 -2.25 -8.61
C ALA A 39 -55.52 -0.81 -8.78
N VAL A 40 -55.59 -0.29 -10.00
CA VAL A 40 -55.28 1.10 -10.32
C VAL A 40 -56.48 1.71 -11.05
N GLY A 41 -56.93 2.85 -10.60
CA GLY A 41 -58.05 3.57 -11.22
C GLY A 41 -58.62 4.66 -10.28
N ASP A 42 -59.49 5.49 -10.85
CA ASP A 42 -60.07 6.64 -10.14
C ASP A 42 -61.24 6.24 -9.18
N ASN A 43 -61.64 4.99 -9.21
CA ASN A 43 -62.68 4.45 -8.32
C ASN A 43 -62.18 3.16 -7.66
N PRO A 44 -62.56 2.90 -6.40
CA PRO A 44 -62.18 1.69 -5.70
C PRO A 44 -62.83 0.45 -6.34
N PRO A 45 -62.16 -0.72 -6.28
CA PRO A 45 -62.75 -2.01 -6.69
C PRO A 45 -64.10 -2.29 -6.03
N SER A 46 -65.04 -2.84 -6.81
CA SER A 46 -66.44 -3.02 -6.35
C SER A 46 -66.65 -4.20 -5.41
N ASN A 47 -65.74 -5.17 -5.36
CA ASN A 47 -65.81 -6.36 -4.49
C ASN A 47 -64.46 -6.64 -3.86
N PRO A 48 -63.95 -5.74 -3.01
CA PRO A 48 -62.62 -5.92 -2.42
C PRO A 48 -62.67 -6.97 -1.29
N VAL A 49 -61.55 -7.67 -1.10
CA VAL A 49 -61.32 -8.52 0.06
C VAL A 49 -60.29 -7.90 1.00
N SER A 50 -60.33 -8.22 2.27
CA SER A 50 -59.40 -7.66 3.25
C SER A 50 -57.95 -7.93 2.83
N GLY A 51 -57.16 -6.86 2.74
CA GLY A 51 -55.77 -6.87 2.27
C GLY A 51 -55.60 -6.50 0.80
N ASP A 52 -56.67 -6.29 0.02
CA ASP A 52 -56.54 -5.75 -1.34
C ASP A 52 -55.97 -4.33 -1.31
N LEU A 53 -55.17 -4.03 -2.32
CA LEU A 53 -54.54 -2.74 -2.52
C LEU A 53 -55.17 -2.00 -3.70
N TRP A 54 -55.40 -0.71 -3.55
CA TRP A 54 -55.88 0.16 -4.61
C TRP A 54 -55.06 1.44 -4.67
N PHE A 55 -54.61 1.79 -5.85
CA PHE A 55 -54.03 3.09 -6.13
C PHE A 55 -55.08 3.96 -6.83
N ASP A 56 -55.50 5.02 -6.16
CA ASP A 56 -56.36 6.05 -6.71
C ASP A 56 -55.54 6.95 -7.62
N SER A 57 -55.71 6.84 -8.93
CA SER A 57 -55.01 7.61 -9.94
C SER A 57 -55.45 9.08 -10.01
N SER A 58 -56.61 9.43 -9.50
CA SER A 58 -57.14 10.81 -9.51
C SER A 58 -56.45 11.70 -8.47
N VAL A 59 -55.99 11.12 -7.36
CA VAL A 59 -55.38 11.82 -6.23
C VAL A 59 -53.97 11.27 -5.88
N ALA A 60 -53.51 10.30 -6.65
CA ALA A 60 -52.20 9.63 -6.45
C ALA A 60 -51.98 9.06 -5.04
N LYS A 61 -52.99 8.41 -4.51
CA LYS A 61 -52.98 7.82 -3.16
C LYS A 61 -53.16 6.31 -3.20
N SER A 62 -52.50 5.62 -2.28
CA SER A 62 -52.61 4.17 -2.11
C SER A 62 -53.45 3.82 -0.90
N TYR A 63 -54.29 2.82 -1.05
CA TYR A 63 -55.19 2.35 -0.02
C TYR A 63 -55.08 0.84 0.14
N ILE A 64 -55.37 0.35 1.37
CA ILE A 64 -55.60 -1.06 1.68
C ILE A 64 -57.02 -1.26 2.13
N TYR A 65 -57.71 -2.30 1.64
CA TYR A 65 -59.01 -2.64 2.13
C TYR A 65 -58.91 -3.39 3.45
N TYR A 66 -59.56 -2.85 4.46
CA TYR A 66 -59.56 -3.40 5.81
C TYR A 66 -60.99 -3.79 6.22
N ASN A 67 -61.10 -4.98 6.81
CA ASN A 67 -62.36 -5.50 7.35
C ASN A 67 -62.05 -6.09 8.73
N ASP A 68 -62.65 -5.52 9.79
CA ASP A 68 -62.51 -5.96 11.19
C ASP A 68 -63.64 -6.92 11.67
N GLY A 69 -64.50 -7.33 10.74
CA GLY A 69 -65.66 -8.19 11.03
C GLY A 69 -66.91 -7.40 11.43
N SER A 70 -66.82 -6.11 11.75
CA SER A 70 -67.96 -5.23 12.06
C SER A 70 -68.05 -4.07 11.06
N SER A 71 -66.94 -3.65 10.46
CA SER A 71 -66.87 -2.61 9.44
C SER A 71 -65.90 -2.97 8.34
N SER A 72 -66.08 -2.35 7.18
CA SER A 72 -65.19 -2.53 6.02
C SER A 72 -64.94 -1.20 5.37
N GLN A 73 -63.65 -0.88 5.11
CA GLN A 73 -63.27 0.41 4.54
C GLN A 73 -61.91 0.34 3.82
N TRP A 74 -61.70 1.27 2.91
CA TRP A 74 -60.38 1.55 2.34
C TRP A 74 -59.63 2.49 3.27
N VAL A 75 -58.46 2.04 3.75
CA VAL A 75 -57.56 2.81 4.62
C VAL A 75 -56.38 3.27 3.80
N GLN A 76 -56.07 4.56 3.80
CA GLN A 76 -54.92 5.09 3.11
C GLN A 76 -53.63 4.55 3.74
N LEU A 77 -52.72 4.02 2.91
CA LEU A 77 -51.45 3.42 3.36
C LEU A 77 -50.42 4.46 3.82
N ASN A 78 -50.40 5.60 3.17
CA ASN A 78 -49.59 6.73 3.56
C ASN A 78 -50.52 7.95 3.69
N PRO A 79 -51.19 8.14 4.81
CA PRO A 79 -51.90 9.38 5.02
C PRO A 79 -50.84 10.51 4.99
N SER A 80 -50.89 11.38 4.01
CA SER A 80 -50.23 12.68 4.13
C SER A 80 -50.84 13.32 5.36
N GLY A 81 -50.02 13.55 6.39
CA GLY A 81 -50.37 14.10 7.69
C GLY A 81 -51.86 14.11 8.01
N GLY A 82 -52.29 13.69 9.15
CA GLY A 82 -53.71 13.53 9.46
C GLY A 82 -54.53 14.68 8.88
N SER A 83 -55.54 14.34 8.10
CA SER A 83 -56.52 15.32 7.61
C SER A 83 -56.99 16.17 8.79
N ASP A 84 -56.73 17.45 8.72
CA ASP A 84 -57.13 18.45 9.70
C ASP A 84 -58.58 18.23 10.13
N GLY A 85 -58.78 17.76 11.35
CA GLY A 85 -59.98 18.08 12.04
C GLY A 85 -60.05 19.61 12.07
N ALA A 86 -61.22 20.20 11.79
CA ALA A 86 -61.38 21.66 11.56
C ALA A 86 -60.89 22.60 12.69
N ASP A 87 -60.24 22.09 13.72
CA ASP A 87 -59.67 22.80 14.86
C ASP A 87 -58.27 22.29 15.29
N GLY A 88 -57.62 21.40 14.52
CA GLY A 88 -56.21 21.05 14.73
C GLY A 88 -55.38 22.02 13.91
N GLN A 89 -54.77 23.03 14.55
CA GLN A 89 -53.55 23.61 13.95
C GLN A 89 -52.59 22.44 13.71
N ASP A 90 -52.19 22.26 12.45
CA ASP A 90 -51.03 21.50 12.16
C ASP A 90 -49.96 21.88 13.18
N ALA A 91 -49.50 20.92 13.98
CA ALA A 91 -48.34 21.14 14.76
C ALA A 91 -47.24 21.42 13.71
N THR A 92 -46.98 22.70 13.47
CA THR A 92 -45.86 23.13 12.66
C THR A 92 -44.62 22.57 13.32
N GLY A 93 -44.14 21.51 12.81
CA GLY A 93 -43.01 20.74 13.40
C GLY A 93 -43.49 19.39 13.93
N ASP A 94 -43.98 18.53 13.09
CA ASP A 94 -44.38 17.16 13.41
C ASP A 94 -43.21 16.19 13.59
N GLY A 95 -41.98 16.66 13.49
CA GLY A 95 -40.81 15.98 13.97
C GLY A 95 -40.25 14.92 13.05
N GLU A 96 -40.50 14.99 11.75
CA GLU A 96 -39.67 14.23 10.81
C GLU A 96 -38.25 14.77 10.86
N SER A 97 -37.29 13.87 11.11
CA SER A 97 -35.89 14.29 11.18
C SER A 97 -35.35 14.62 9.79
N PRO A 98 -34.41 15.57 9.67
CA PRO A 98 -33.81 15.94 8.39
C PRO A 98 -33.28 14.74 7.60
N ILE A 99 -33.57 14.71 6.31
CA ILE A 99 -33.12 13.68 5.37
C ILE A 99 -31.79 14.14 4.73
N ILE A 100 -30.73 13.36 4.93
CA ILE A 100 -29.43 13.67 4.33
C ILE A 100 -29.45 13.20 2.87
N TYR A 101 -29.14 14.12 1.93
CA TYR A 101 -28.99 13.83 0.50
C TYR A 101 -27.55 13.97 0.01
N THR A 102 -26.68 14.66 0.77
CA THR A 102 -25.23 14.62 0.56
C THR A 102 -24.59 13.96 1.77
N GLU A 103 -24.21 12.70 1.62
CA GLU A 103 -23.59 11.93 2.70
C GLU A 103 -22.12 12.33 2.87
N PRO A 104 -21.64 12.52 4.11
CA PRO A 104 -20.23 12.70 4.36
C PRO A 104 -19.43 11.42 4.07
N PRO A 105 -18.10 11.52 3.87
CA PRO A 105 -17.26 10.34 3.61
C PRO A 105 -17.38 9.26 4.70
N THR A 106 -17.50 8.00 4.28
CA THR A 106 -17.49 6.85 5.18
C THR A 106 -16.07 6.30 5.43
N SER A 107 -15.13 6.58 4.50
CA SER A 107 -13.71 6.28 4.69
C SER A 107 -13.08 7.21 5.74
N THR A 108 -12.02 6.73 6.40
CA THR A 108 -11.22 7.59 7.27
C THR A 108 -10.62 8.74 6.47
N GLN A 109 -10.75 9.96 6.96
CA GLN A 109 -10.20 11.17 6.35
C GLN A 109 -8.83 11.45 6.93
N GLU A 110 -7.85 11.60 6.06
CA GLU A 110 -6.49 11.92 6.48
C GLU A 110 -6.28 13.43 6.56
N LEU A 111 -5.71 13.86 7.68
CA LEU A 111 -5.28 15.24 7.92
C LEU A 111 -3.76 15.27 7.94
N THR A 112 -3.19 16.24 7.26
CA THR A 112 -1.75 16.55 7.36
C THR A 112 -1.55 17.69 8.34
N GLY A 113 -0.51 17.61 9.17
CA GLY A 113 -0.21 18.62 10.17
C GLY A 113 -0.21 20.05 9.62
N GLY A 114 -0.95 20.95 10.28
CA GLY A 114 -1.12 22.35 9.89
C GLY A 114 -2.03 22.61 8.68
N SER A 115 -2.58 21.57 8.03
CA SER A 115 -3.47 21.73 6.88
C SER A 115 -4.93 21.92 7.30
N THR A 116 -5.78 22.32 6.34
CA THR A 116 -7.23 22.30 6.47
C THR A 116 -7.85 21.25 5.57
N SER A 117 -8.90 20.59 6.05
CA SER A 117 -9.71 19.65 5.28
C SER A 117 -11.18 20.00 5.40
N THR A 118 -11.97 19.74 4.37
CA THR A 118 -13.41 19.99 4.37
C THR A 118 -14.19 18.72 4.18
N VAL A 119 -15.31 18.61 4.92
CA VAL A 119 -16.31 17.56 4.77
C VAL A 119 -17.65 18.22 4.54
N GLN A 120 -18.43 17.73 3.60
CA GLN A 120 -19.77 18.23 3.33
C GLN A 120 -20.82 17.19 3.75
N MET A 121 -21.87 17.69 4.41
CA MET A 121 -23.09 16.96 4.68
C MET A 121 -24.26 17.90 4.42
N GLN A 122 -25.20 17.51 3.55
CA GLN A 122 -26.39 18.33 3.28
C GLN A 122 -27.64 17.55 3.56
N ALA A 123 -28.61 18.23 4.11
CA ALA A 123 -29.91 17.66 4.45
C ALA A 123 -31.05 18.61 4.02
N VAL A 124 -32.21 18.04 3.87
CA VAL A 124 -33.47 18.73 3.64
C VAL A 124 -34.46 18.30 4.71
N ASP A 125 -35.23 19.23 5.19
CA ASP A 125 -36.39 18.95 6.02
C ASP A 125 -37.59 18.64 5.11
N PRO A 126 -38.33 17.53 5.33
CA PRO A 126 -39.53 17.22 4.56
C PRO A 126 -40.62 18.29 4.63
N GLU A 127 -40.72 19.01 5.73
CA GLU A 127 -41.69 20.08 5.97
C GLU A 127 -41.18 21.46 5.48
N GLY A 128 -39.92 21.53 5.04
CA GLY A 128 -39.31 22.75 4.51
C GLY A 128 -38.74 23.68 5.56
N THR A 129 -38.54 23.21 6.79
CA THR A 129 -37.89 23.98 7.86
C THR A 129 -36.41 24.15 7.61
N ALA A 130 -35.85 25.28 8.01
CA ALA A 130 -34.44 25.59 7.82
C ALA A 130 -33.56 24.65 8.65
N ILE A 131 -32.56 24.03 7.98
CA ILE A 131 -31.61 23.13 8.62
C ILE A 131 -30.50 23.90 9.31
N THR A 132 -30.18 23.50 10.55
CA THR A 132 -29.01 23.97 11.29
C THR A 132 -28.00 22.82 11.41
N TYR A 133 -26.78 23.03 10.97
CA TYR A 133 -25.70 22.05 11.06
C TYR A 133 -24.88 22.22 12.34
N GLY A 134 -24.52 21.10 12.95
CA GLY A 134 -23.75 21.06 14.19
C GLY A 134 -22.63 20.01 14.15
N ILE A 135 -21.71 20.11 15.11
CA ILE A 135 -20.64 19.14 15.31
C ILE A 135 -20.51 18.80 16.78
N ALA A 136 -20.18 17.54 17.02
CA ALA A 136 -19.74 17.02 18.32
C ALA A 136 -18.56 16.06 18.10
N TYR A 137 -17.74 15.88 19.12
CA TYR A 137 -16.65 14.91 19.08
C TYR A 137 -16.99 13.69 19.95
N ALA A 138 -16.66 12.51 19.44
CA ALA A 138 -16.97 11.25 20.12
C ALA A 138 -15.97 10.96 21.25
N ASN A 139 -15.88 11.88 22.21
CA ASN A 139 -15.16 11.72 23.46
C ASN A 139 -16.08 12.04 24.65
N SER A 140 -15.69 11.67 25.85
CA SER A 140 -16.53 11.81 27.05
C SER A 140 -16.93 13.25 27.40
N THR A 141 -16.17 14.23 26.93
CA THR A 141 -16.37 15.65 27.25
C THR A 141 -16.91 16.47 26.09
N ASN A 142 -17.06 15.86 24.92
CA ASN A 142 -17.35 16.56 23.67
C ASN A 142 -16.36 17.73 23.38
N ALA A 143 -15.18 17.67 23.97
CA ALA A 143 -14.15 18.69 23.77
C ALA A 143 -13.47 18.52 22.41
N ARG A 144 -12.99 19.63 21.84
CA ARG A 144 -12.17 19.61 20.64
C ARG A 144 -10.96 18.67 20.83
N PRO A 145 -10.75 17.70 19.92
CA PRO A 145 -9.59 16.81 19.99
C PRO A 145 -8.28 17.59 19.84
N SER A 146 -7.21 17.10 20.48
CA SER A 146 -5.88 17.70 20.35
C SER A 146 -5.34 17.68 18.90
N GLN A 147 -5.86 16.78 18.07
CA GLN A 147 -5.56 16.68 16.66
C GLN A 147 -5.97 17.94 15.85
N LEU A 148 -6.82 18.79 16.41
CA LEU A 148 -7.26 20.02 15.77
C LEU A 148 -6.65 21.23 16.47
N SER A 149 -6.15 22.21 15.69
CA SER A 149 -5.56 23.45 16.20
C SER A 149 -6.62 24.50 16.54
N ALA A 150 -7.78 24.45 15.87
CA ALA A 150 -8.92 25.35 16.07
C ALA A 150 -10.23 24.55 16.03
N ASP A 151 -11.29 25.14 16.55
CA ASP A 151 -12.62 24.55 16.40
C ASP A 151 -13.03 24.47 14.93
N THR A 152 -13.78 23.43 14.61
CA THR A 152 -14.31 23.24 13.26
C THR A 152 -15.28 24.37 12.93
N THR A 153 -15.06 25.04 11.79
CA THR A 153 -16.02 26.02 11.26
C THR A 153 -17.06 25.31 10.41
N ILE A 154 -18.32 25.79 10.50
CA ILE A 154 -19.46 25.20 9.81
C ILE A 154 -20.11 26.29 8.96
N ASN A 155 -20.21 26.06 7.66
CA ASN A 155 -21.08 26.89 6.83
C ASN A 155 -22.51 26.37 6.97
N GLN A 156 -23.33 27.09 7.73
CA GLN A 156 -24.69 26.68 8.09
C GLN A 156 -25.64 26.63 6.89
N THR A 157 -25.32 27.31 5.79
CA THR A 157 -26.15 27.30 4.57
C THR A 157 -25.81 26.11 3.67
N THR A 158 -24.52 25.75 3.57
CA THR A 158 -24.03 24.73 2.63
C THR A 158 -23.73 23.40 3.29
N GLY A 159 -23.71 23.31 4.63
CA GLY A 159 -23.34 22.10 5.36
C GLY A 159 -21.87 21.69 5.17
N VAL A 160 -20.98 22.64 4.91
CA VAL A 160 -19.54 22.40 4.82
C VAL A 160 -18.89 22.58 6.19
N TYR A 161 -18.18 21.57 6.64
CA TYR A 161 -17.39 21.56 7.86
C TYR A 161 -15.91 21.68 7.51
N THR A 162 -15.21 22.66 8.08
CA THR A 162 -13.78 22.87 7.85
C THR A 162 -12.98 22.53 9.10
N PHE A 163 -12.16 21.51 9.02
CA PHE A 163 -11.28 21.04 10.08
C PHE A 163 -9.88 21.60 9.87
N THR A 164 -9.32 22.25 10.88
CA THR A 164 -7.93 22.75 10.85
C THR A 164 -7.06 21.87 11.73
N ALA A 165 -6.13 21.14 11.11
CA ALA A 165 -5.27 20.19 11.79
C ALA A 165 -4.25 20.88 12.70
N SER A 166 -3.91 20.24 13.81
CA SER A 166 -2.79 20.66 14.67
C SER A 166 -1.47 20.60 13.90
N ASN A 167 -0.56 21.52 14.18
CA ASN A 167 0.81 21.49 13.65
C ASN A 167 1.82 20.87 14.66
N ASN A 168 1.33 20.30 15.74
CA ASN A 168 2.17 19.64 16.74
C ASN A 168 2.13 18.12 16.54
N SER A 169 3.27 17.51 16.20
CA SER A 169 3.39 16.07 15.96
C SER A 169 3.00 15.20 17.16
N ALA A 170 3.11 15.72 18.38
CA ALA A 170 2.63 15.01 19.58
C ALA A 170 1.09 14.81 19.59
N ASN A 171 0.37 15.52 18.73
CA ASN A 171 -1.07 15.39 18.55
C ASN A 171 -1.47 14.40 17.43
N ALA A 172 -0.51 13.70 16.82
CA ALA A 172 -0.81 12.65 15.84
C ALA A 172 -1.78 11.61 16.42
N GLY A 173 -2.62 11.04 15.55
CA GLY A 173 -3.57 10.02 15.95
C GLY A 173 -4.98 10.26 15.42
N SER A 174 -5.90 9.37 15.82
CA SER A 174 -7.26 9.33 15.29
C SER A 174 -8.26 10.01 16.21
N PHE A 175 -9.29 10.57 15.62
CA PHE A 175 -10.49 11.04 16.32
C PHE A 175 -11.74 10.80 15.47
N LYS A 176 -12.91 10.93 16.10
CA LYS A 176 -14.21 10.78 15.45
C LYS A 176 -15.04 12.02 15.67
N ALA A 177 -15.55 12.61 14.59
CA ALA A 177 -16.51 13.68 14.62
C ALA A 177 -17.93 13.13 14.38
N ARG A 178 -18.92 13.66 15.07
CA ARG A 178 -20.34 13.46 14.83
C ARG A 178 -20.91 14.72 14.24
N LEU A 179 -21.23 14.69 12.95
CA LEU A 179 -21.90 15.77 12.24
C LEU A 179 -23.41 15.64 12.45
N SER A 180 -24.12 16.75 12.56
CA SER A 180 -25.56 16.78 12.75
C SER A 180 -26.24 17.79 11.85
N ALA A 181 -27.44 17.45 11.40
CA ALA A 181 -28.41 18.33 10.78
C ALA A 181 -29.68 18.35 11.62
N SER A 182 -30.19 19.51 11.98
CA SER A 182 -31.38 19.70 12.79
C SER A 182 -32.29 20.76 12.20
N ASP A 183 -33.59 20.52 12.20
CA ASP A 183 -34.67 21.44 11.89
C ASP A 183 -35.18 22.17 13.14
N GLY A 184 -34.63 21.85 14.32
CA GLY A 184 -35.07 22.37 15.62
C GLY A 184 -35.98 21.41 16.39
N VAL A 185 -36.52 20.38 15.76
CA VAL A 185 -37.38 19.33 16.36
C VAL A 185 -36.68 17.98 16.29
N GLY A 186 -36.22 17.56 15.08
CA GLY A 186 -35.49 16.34 14.83
C GLY A 186 -34.01 16.57 14.60
N ILE A 187 -33.18 15.54 14.76
CA ILE A 187 -31.73 15.58 14.49
C ILE A 187 -31.32 14.31 13.78
N THR A 188 -30.70 14.46 12.60
CA THR A 188 -30.03 13.37 11.91
C THR A 188 -28.53 13.53 12.03
N THR A 189 -27.81 12.43 12.33
CA THR A 189 -26.36 12.48 12.57
C THR A 189 -25.59 11.50 11.69
N ARG A 190 -24.33 11.86 11.40
CA ARG A 190 -23.34 10.99 10.74
C ARG A 190 -22.01 11.05 11.47
N PHE A 191 -21.28 9.95 11.41
CA PHE A 191 -19.93 9.89 11.95
C PHE A 191 -18.89 9.92 10.83
N VAL A 192 -17.83 10.70 11.06
CA VAL A 192 -16.65 10.73 10.19
C VAL A 192 -15.43 10.42 11.05
N ASN A 193 -14.61 9.47 10.60
CA ASN A 193 -13.35 9.14 11.24
C ASN A 193 -12.23 9.98 10.60
N PHE A 194 -11.33 10.49 11.42
CA PHE A 194 -10.17 11.25 11.00
C PHE A 194 -8.90 10.63 11.59
N VAL A 195 -7.80 10.79 10.89
CA VAL A 195 -6.45 10.53 11.42
C VAL A 195 -5.54 11.69 11.05
N LEU A 196 -4.83 12.22 12.03
CA LEU A 196 -3.82 13.27 11.83
C LEU A 196 -2.45 12.61 11.71
N ASN A 197 -1.82 12.82 10.58
CA ASN A 197 -0.49 12.31 10.26
C ASN A 197 0.47 13.47 10.01
N PHE A 198 1.76 13.21 10.20
CA PHE A 198 2.82 14.17 9.92
C PHE A 198 3.84 13.56 8.98
N ASN A 199 4.26 14.35 7.99
CA ASN A 199 5.38 13.95 7.14
C ASN A 199 6.68 13.89 7.97
N VAL A 200 7.55 12.97 7.62
CA VAL A 200 8.82 12.74 8.32
C VAL A 200 9.95 12.80 7.30
N ASP A 201 10.91 13.69 7.49
CA ASP A 201 12.13 13.68 6.69
C ASP A 201 13.04 12.58 7.21
N ILE A 202 13.31 11.60 6.35
CA ILE A 202 14.14 10.44 6.65
C ILE A 202 15.39 10.42 5.77
N GLU A 203 16.41 9.73 6.25
CA GLU A 203 17.50 9.30 5.39
C GLU A 203 17.23 7.86 4.94
N LEU A 204 17.35 7.61 3.66
CA LEU A 204 17.11 6.32 3.02
C LEU A 204 18.34 5.83 2.29
N LEU A 205 18.87 4.68 2.67
CA LEU A 205 19.89 3.93 1.97
C LEU A 205 19.29 2.62 1.47
N LEU A 206 19.32 2.41 0.16
CA LEU A 206 18.85 1.19 -0.49
C LEU A 206 20.00 0.58 -1.30
N ILE A 207 20.30 -0.69 -1.05
CA ILE A 207 21.40 -1.42 -1.69
C ILE A 207 20.87 -2.75 -2.20
N ALA A 208 21.16 -3.08 -3.44
CA ALA A 208 20.82 -4.36 -4.05
C ALA A 208 21.82 -5.46 -3.70
N GLY A 209 21.51 -6.70 -4.03
CA GLY A 209 22.47 -7.79 -3.94
C GLY A 209 23.64 -7.60 -4.90
N GLY A 210 24.87 -7.90 -4.47
CA GLY A 210 26.06 -7.96 -5.31
C GLY A 210 26.03 -9.14 -6.27
N GLY A 211 26.72 -9.07 -7.41
CA GLY A 211 26.90 -10.19 -8.34
C GLY A 211 27.90 -11.20 -7.81
N GLY A 212 27.73 -12.47 -8.18
CA GLY A 212 28.70 -13.54 -7.87
C GLY A 212 30.00 -13.41 -8.68
N GLY A 213 31.09 -13.87 -8.13
CA GLY A 213 32.36 -14.04 -8.83
C GLY A 213 32.34 -15.26 -9.76
N ASN A 214 33.36 -15.40 -10.60
CA ASN A 214 33.57 -16.60 -11.41
C ASN A 214 34.89 -17.30 -11.05
N ASP A 215 34.90 -18.64 -11.10
CA ASP A 215 36.07 -19.45 -10.82
C ASP A 215 37.04 -19.49 -12.02
N ASN A 216 38.24 -20.12 -11.82
CA ASN A 216 39.23 -20.39 -12.84
C ASN A 216 39.84 -19.14 -13.52
N ALA A 217 40.49 -18.29 -12.75
CA ALA A 217 40.96 -16.97 -13.16
C ALA A 217 39.81 -16.04 -13.62
N GLY A 218 38.71 -16.12 -12.90
CA GLY A 218 37.50 -15.37 -13.17
C GLY A 218 37.57 -13.94 -12.65
N GLY A 219 36.69 -13.11 -13.23
CA GLY A 219 36.45 -11.74 -12.78
C GLY A 219 35.71 -11.68 -11.47
N GLY A 220 35.89 -10.59 -10.72
CA GLY A 220 35.07 -10.31 -9.54
C GLY A 220 33.66 -9.86 -9.93
N GLY A 221 32.67 -10.21 -9.12
CA GLY A 221 31.32 -9.70 -9.25
C GLY A 221 31.23 -8.20 -8.99
N GLY A 222 30.36 -7.49 -9.70
CA GLY A 222 30.04 -6.10 -9.43
C GLY A 222 29.24 -5.95 -8.15
N ALA A 223 29.41 -4.85 -7.44
CA ALA A 223 28.56 -4.53 -6.29
C ALA A 223 27.12 -4.31 -6.72
N GLY A 224 26.18 -4.55 -5.82
CA GLY A 224 24.81 -4.07 -5.95
C GLY A 224 24.77 -2.55 -6.09
N GLY A 225 23.88 -2.05 -6.93
CA GLY A 225 23.61 -0.61 -7.03
C GLY A 225 23.20 -0.06 -5.66
N LEU A 226 23.53 1.20 -5.44
CA LEU A 226 23.24 1.88 -4.19
C LEU A 226 22.46 3.16 -4.50
N VAL A 227 21.38 3.39 -3.75
CA VAL A 227 20.65 4.66 -3.75
C VAL A 227 20.70 5.22 -2.33
N PHE A 228 21.16 6.49 -2.21
CA PHE A 228 21.18 7.20 -0.94
C PHE A 228 20.52 8.55 -1.07
N ASN A 229 19.38 8.73 -0.38
CA ASN A 229 18.69 10.00 -0.22
C ASN A 229 18.72 10.41 1.26
N ASN A 230 19.41 11.48 1.57
CA ASN A 230 19.58 11.99 2.93
C ASN A 230 18.45 12.94 3.37
N ALA A 231 17.46 13.19 2.53
CA ALA A 231 16.35 14.11 2.80
C ALA A 231 15.07 13.65 2.07
N TYR A 232 14.69 12.37 2.23
CA TYR A 232 13.44 11.85 1.67
C TYR A 232 12.27 12.19 2.60
N THR A 233 11.28 12.93 2.10
CA THR A 233 10.07 13.23 2.88
C THR A 233 9.10 12.06 2.79
N ALA A 234 9.03 11.27 3.85
CA ALA A 234 8.04 10.22 4.00
C ALA A 234 6.69 10.83 4.41
N LEU A 235 5.63 10.48 3.69
CA LEU A 235 4.29 10.97 3.97
C LEU A 235 3.71 10.26 5.20
N GLY A 236 3.19 11.01 6.13
CA GLY A 236 2.57 10.47 7.35
C GLY A 236 1.38 9.58 7.04
N GLY A 237 1.23 8.48 7.78
CA GLY A 237 0.20 7.46 7.57
C GLY A 237 0.41 6.57 6.34
N THR A 238 1.45 6.81 5.57
CA THR A 238 1.73 6.05 4.34
C THR A 238 2.65 4.87 4.62
N THR A 239 2.29 3.71 4.10
CA THR A 239 3.13 2.51 4.17
C THR A 239 4.08 2.45 2.99
N TYR A 240 5.36 2.28 3.29
CA TYR A 240 6.41 2.05 2.32
C TYR A 240 6.81 0.58 2.33
N ASN A 241 6.78 -0.06 1.15
CA ASN A 241 7.16 -1.45 0.98
C ASN A 241 8.63 -1.54 0.56
N ILE A 242 9.33 -2.50 1.15
CA ILE A 242 10.76 -2.72 0.99
C ILE A 242 10.96 -4.15 0.49
N VAL A 243 11.68 -4.30 -0.61
CA VAL A 243 12.20 -5.58 -1.08
C VAL A 243 13.71 -5.50 -1.03
N VAL A 244 14.34 -6.48 -0.40
CA VAL A 244 15.79 -6.60 -0.30
C VAL A 244 16.25 -7.73 -1.22
N GLY A 245 17.09 -7.40 -2.19
CA GLY A 245 17.63 -8.36 -3.15
C GLY A 245 18.75 -9.21 -2.56
N THR A 246 18.78 -10.48 -2.95
CA THR A 246 19.85 -11.42 -2.57
C THR A 246 21.06 -11.26 -3.47
N GLY A 247 22.22 -11.65 -2.95
CA GLY A 247 23.44 -11.77 -3.76
C GLY A 247 23.32 -12.82 -4.86
N GLY A 248 24.05 -12.63 -5.94
CA GLY A 248 24.21 -13.61 -7.03
C GLY A 248 25.17 -14.70 -6.65
N SER A 249 24.91 -15.93 -7.10
CA SER A 249 25.75 -17.09 -6.84
C SER A 249 27.05 -17.04 -7.65
N ALA A 250 28.13 -17.48 -7.04
CA ALA A 250 29.38 -17.73 -7.74
C ALA A 250 29.23 -18.91 -8.72
N GLN A 251 29.89 -18.81 -9.85
CA GLN A 251 29.92 -19.92 -10.82
C GLN A 251 31.29 -20.58 -10.83
N GLN A 252 31.27 -21.90 -10.58
CA GLN A 252 32.48 -22.72 -10.53
C GLN A 252 32.81 -23.36 -11.89
N ALA A 253 31.87 -23.26 -12.85
CA ALA A 253 32.03 -23.82 -14.17
C ALA A 253 32.78 -22.89 -15.12
N GLN A 254 33.77 -23.43 -15.85
CA GLN A 254 34.48 -22.71 -16.90
C GLN A 254 33.50 -22.23 -18.00
N GLY A 255 33.67 -21.01 -18.46
CA GLY A 255 32.83 -20.44 -19.52
C GLY A 255 31.44 -19.95 -19.08
N THR A 256 31.08 -20.06 -17.80
CA THR A 256 29.82 -19.58 -17.26
C THR A 256 30.07 -18.38 -16.37
N ARG A 257 29.40 -17.27 -16.63
CA ARG A 257 29.48 -16.02 -15.83
C ARG A 257 28.89 -16.25 -14.43
N GLY A 258 29.40 -15.53 -13.42
CA GLY A 258 28.75 -15.39 -12.13
C GLY A 258 27.32 -14.88 -12.28
N ASP A 259 26.42 -15.31 -11.41
CA ASP A 259 25.03 -14.82 -11.44
C ASP A 259 24.95 -13.35 -11.04
N ALA A 260 24.03 -12.62 -11.64
CA ALA A 260 23.73 -11.27 -11.21
C ALA A 260 23.06 -11.25 -9.83
N GLY A 261 23.29 -10.22 -9.05
CA GLY A 261 22.50 -9.94 -7.84
C GLY A 261 21.06 -9.58 -8.18
N VAL A 262 20.20 -9.61 -7.17
CA VAL A 262 18.79 -9.27 -7.29
C VAL A 262 18.57 -7.81 -6.87
N ASP A 263 17.66 -7.12 -7.56
CA ASP A 263 17.28 -5.75 -7.27
C ASP A 263 16.69 -5.59 -5.86
N SER A 264 16.95 -4.45 -5.23
CA SER A 264 16.22 -3.97 -4.07
C SER A 264 15.31 -2.82 -4.45
N THR A 265 14.09 -2.78 -3.87
CA THR A 265 13.13 -1.73 -4.18
C THR A 265 12.57 -1.06 -2.94
N PHE A 266 12.26 0.23 -3.08
CA PHE A 266 11.51 1.02 -2.10
C PHE A 266 10.31 1.62 -2.81
N SER A 267 9.09 1.33 -2.33
CA SER A 267 7.83 1.70 -2.96
C SER A 267 6.88 2.37 -1.98
N GLN A 268 6.18 3.39 -2.41
CA GLN A 268 5.07 4.02 -1.68
C GLN A 268 3.76 3.32 -2.08
N GLY A 269 3.22 2.48 -1.21
CA GLY A 269 2.12 1.59 -1.59
C GLY A 269 2.51 0.71 -2.78
N SER A 270 1.84 0.85 -3.92
CA SER A 270 2.16 0.17 -5.18
C SER A 270 3.07 0.98 -6.11
N THR A 271 3.38 2.23 -5.79
CA THR A 271 4.19 3.11 -6.64
C THR A 271 5.66 2.94 -6.31
N LEU A 272 6.44 2.49 -7.30
CA LEU A 272 7.89 2.36 -7.18
C LEU A 272 8.53 3.74 -7.06
N VAL A 273 9.34 3.94 -6.01
CA VAL A 273 10.08 5.19 -5.76
C VAL A 273 11.54 5.05 -6.18
N TYR A 274 12.21 4.01 -5.68
CA TYR A 274 13.61 3.72 -5.99
C TYR A 274 13.82 2.23 -6.27
N THR A 275 14.73 1.97 -7.20
CA THR A 275 15.34 0.66 -7.45
C THR A 275 16.84 0.78 -7.33
N ALA A 276 17.43 0.00 -6.46
CA ALA A 276 18.82 -0.34 -6.52
C ALA A 276 18.95 -1.60 -7.38
N THR A 277 19.74 -1.54 -8.43
CA THR A 277 19.88 -2.62 -9.42
C THR A 277 20.89 -3.65 -8.94
N GLY A 278 20.60 -4.93 -9.10
CA GLY A 278 21.52 -6.02 -8.74
C GLY A 278 22.89 -5.89 -9.43
N GLY A 279 23.95 -6.29 -8.74
CA GLY A 279 25.31 -6.26 -9.27
C GLY A 279 25.53 -7.24 -10.42
N GLY A 280 26.35 -6.88 -11.40
CA GLY A 280 26.69 -7.75 -12.52
C GLY A 280 27.62 -8.90 -12.13
N GLY A 281 27.39 -10.10 -12.66
CA GLY A 281 28.26 -11.27 -12.41
C GLY A 281 29.64 -11.13 -13.03
N GLY A 282 30.65 -11.65 -12.35
CA GLY A 282 32.03 -11.72 -12.83
C GLY A 282 32.18 -12.56 -14.08
N GLY A 283 33.03 -12.13 -15.01
CA GLY A 283 33.28 -12.79 -16.30
C GLY A 283 34.08 -14.06 -16.15
N PRO A 284 33.80 -15.11 -16.96
CA PRO A 284 34.52 -16.37 -16.96
C PRO A 284 35.78 -16.34 -17.80
N TYR A 285 36.65 -17.32 -17.62
CA TYR A 285 37.72 -17.69 -18.54
C TYR A 285 37.30 -18.87 -19.43
N PRO A 286 37.69 -18.94 -20.71
CA PRO A 286 38.16 -17.85 -21.57
C PRO A 286 36.99 -17.09 -22.23
N ASP A 287 37.18 -15.79 -22.43
CA ASP A 287 36.54 -14.95 -23.47
C ASP A 287 35.03 -14.67 -23.37
N ALA A 288 34.33 -14.89 -22.23
CA ALA A 288 33.00 -14.34 -22.11
C ALA A 288 33.03 -13.03 -21.26
N GLY A 289 32.32 -12.02 -21.73
CA GLY A 289 32.17 -10.74 -21.04
C GLY A 289 31.46 -10.89 -19.69
N SER A 290 31.75 -9.99 -18.78
CA SER A 290 31.07 -9.88 -17.48
C SER A 290 29.69 -9.26 -17.60
N GLY A 291 28.90 -9.31 -16.54
CA GLY A 291 27.53 -8.78 -16.48
C GLY A 291 27.50 -7.29 -16.24
N ASP A 292 26.61 -6.60 -16.93
CA ASP A 292 26.13 -5.29 -16.52
C ASP A 292 25.27 -5.42 -15.27
N GLY A 293 25.23 -4.41 -14.45
CA GLY A 293 24.47 -4.41 -13.21
C GLY A 293 24.43 -3.06 -12.52
N GLY A 294 23.98 -3.01 -11.28
CA GLY A 294 24.07 -1.83 -10.43
C GLY A 294 25.49 -1.27 -10.44
N SER A 295 26.48 -2.15 -10.22
CA SER A 295 27.84 -2.01 -10.68
C SER A 295 28.21 -3.18 -11.59
N GLY A 296 29.03 -2.95 -12.60
CA GLY A 296 29.40 -3.98 -13.56
C GLY A 296 30.37 -5.01 -13.00
N GLY A 297 30.28 -6.26 -13.43
CA GLY A 297 31.26 -7.31 -13.12
C GLY A 297 32.62 -7.06 -13.78
N GLY A 298 33.70 -7.50 -13.17
CA GLY A 298 35.04 -7.54 -13.75
C GLY A 298 35.15 -8.62 -14.82
N ALA A 299 35.91 -8.37 -15.90
CA ALA A 299 36.12 -9.34 -16.95
C ALA A 299 37.04 -10.47 -16.45
N GLY A 300 36.70 -11.71 -16.82
CA GLY A 300 37.58 -12.86 -16.61
C GLY A 300 38.88 -12.73 -17.41
N ARG A 301 39.88 -13.47 -17.00
CA ARG A 301 41.12 -13.54 -17.78
C ARG A 301 40.82 -13.92 -19.22
N ALA A 302 41.35 -13.19 -20.15
CA ALA A 302 41.06 -13.41 -21.56
C ALA A 302 42.37 -13.42 -22.39
N THR A 303 42.36 -14.16 -23.53
CA THR A 303 43.40 -14.12 -24.55
C THR A 303 43.15 -13.00 -25.56
N SER A 304 41.95 -12.44 -25.57
CA SER A 304 41.49 -11.28 -26.34
C SER A 304 40.75 -10.30 -25.44
N ALA A 305 40.44 -9.09 -25.92
CA ALA A 305 39.70 -8.09 -25.13
C ALA A 305 38.28 -8.59 -24.81
N ALA A 306 38.10 -9.12 -23.63
CA ALA A 306 36.77 -9.43 -23.08
C ALA A 306 36.12 -8.16 -22.55
N ALA A 307 34.84 -7.98 -22.80
CA ALA A 307 34.10 -6.81 -22.32
C ALA A 307 33.90 -6.85 -20.79
N LYS A 308 34.26 -5.80 -20.09
CA LYS A 308 33.87 -5.56 -18.70
C LYS A 308 32.40 -5.25 -18.63
N GLY A 309 31.77 -5.47 -17.49
CA GLY A 309 30.41 -5.04 -17.21
C GLY A 309 30.32 -3.54 -16.97
N GLU A 310 29.27 -2.93 -17.48
CA GLU A 310 29.01 -1.51 -17.27
C GLU A 310 27.99 -1.32 -16.12
N SER A 311 27.96 -0.11 -15.53
CA SER A 311 26.93 0.24 -14.56
C SER A 311 25.66 0.68 -15.27
N ILE A 312 24.53 0.07 -14.88
CA ILE A 312 23.17 0.44 -15.31
C ILE A 312 22.33 1.01 -14.17
N GLN A 313 22.96 1.33 -13.00
CA GLN A 313 22.27 1.98 -11.89
C GLN A 313 21.72 3.34 -12.30
N ALA A 314 20.41 3.54 -12.14
CA ALA A 314 19.77 4.83 -12.38
C ALA A 314 20.34 5.90 -11.44
N SER A 315 20.67 7.08 -11.97
CA SER A 315 21.33 8.14 -11.19
C SER A 315 20.41 8.84 -10.18
N TYR A 316 19.10 8.86 -10.40
CA TYR A 316 18.13 9.58 -9.56
C TYR A 316 18.57 10.99 -9.19
N GLY A 317 19.14 11.73 -10.15
CA GLY A 317 19.65 13.09 -9.89
C GLY A 317 20.90 13.15 -9.02
N GLY A 318 21.71 12.10 -9.01
CA GLY A 318 22.94 12.02 -8.22
C GLY A 318 22.82 11.23 -6.91
N LEU A 319 21.65 10.61 -6.66
CA LEU A 319 21.42 9.77 -5.49
C LEU A 319 21.78 8.29 -5.73
N GLY A 320 21.86 7.86 -7.01
CA GLY A 320 22.21 6.50 -7.40
C GLY A 320 23.70 6.35 -7.71
N PHE A 321 24.31 5.27 -7.25
CA PHE A 321 25.75 5.00 -7.37
C PHE A 321 26.01 3.58 -7.84
N GLY A 322 26.90 3.45 -8.79
CA GLY A 322 27.44 2.21 -9.33
C GLY A 322 28.45 2.53 -10.41
N PHE A 323 29.43 1.69 -10.56
CA PHE A 323 30.54 1.90 -11.52
C PHE A 323 30.85 0.62 -12.31
N ALA A 324 31.52 0.79 -13.44
CA ALA A 324 31.92 -0.31 -14.29
C ALA A 324 32.97 -1.22 -13.62
N GLY A 325 33.00 -2.47 -14.03
CA GLY A 325 34.09 -3.39 -13.70
C GLY A 325 35.37 -3.06 -14.40
N GLY A 326 36.43 -3.79 -14.05
CA GLY A 326 37.77 -3.72 -14.64
C GLY A 326 37.88 -4.62 -15.87
N GLU A 327 38.77 -4.24 -16.80
CA GLU A 327 39.15 -5.02 -17.99
C GLU A 327 40.17 -6.12 -17.63
N PRO A 328 40.18 -7.22 -18.38
CA PRO A 328 41.26 -8.20 -18.21
C PRO A 328 42.56 -7.65 -18.80
N ASN A 329 43.64 -8.20 -18.36
CA ASN A 329 44.91 -8.04 -19.10
C ASN A 329 45.26 -9.34 -19.86
N SER A 330 45.68 -9.19 -21.11
CA SER A 330 46.12 -10.32 -21.94
C SER A 330 47.29 -11.05 -21.26
N GLY A 331 46.99 -12.15 -20.61
CA GLY A 331 48.00 -13.05 -20.09
C GLY A 331 47.81 -13.59 -18.70
N SER A 332 47.37 -12.86 -17.66
CA SER A 332 47.41 -13.42 -16.32
C SER A 332 46.43 -12.86 -15.29
N GLY A 333 45.82 -11.68 -15.45
CA GLY A 333 44.97 -11.10 -14.44
C GLY A 333 43.55 -10.85 -14.91
N ALA A 334 42.57 -11.25 -14.12
CA ALA A 334 41.16 -10.88 -14.31
C ALA A 334 40.86 -9.52 -13.67
N GLY A 335 39.88 -8.81 -14.21
CA GLY A 335 39.45 -7.51 -13.71
C GLY A 335 38.61 -7.65 -12.42
N GLY A 336 38.69 -6.64 -11.55
CA GLY A 336 37.82 -6.51 -10.38
C GLY A 336 36.45 -5.99 -10.79
N GLY A 337 35.39 -6.38 -10.05
CA GLY A 337 34.03 -5.83 -10.19
C GLY A 337 33.99 -4.36 -9.78
N GLY A 338 33.06 -3.57 -10.37
CA GLY A 338 32.83 -2.20 -9.96
C GLY A 338 32.18 -2.13 -8.56
N GLY A 339 32.45 -1.07 -7.82
CA GLY A 339 31.82 -0.79 -6.52
C GLY A 339 30.90 0.42 -6.58
N ALA A 340 30.18 0.72 -5.52
CA ALA A 340 29.34 1.91 -5.43
C ALA A 340 30.17 3.21 -5.23
N GLY A 341 31.44 3.11 -4.93
CA GLY A 341 32.35 4.24 -4.74
C GLY A 341 33.38 4.41 -5.84
N GLY A 342 33.57 3.46 -6.75
CA GLY A 342 34.57 3.54 -7.82
C GLY A 342 34.57 2.34 -8.76
N VAL A 343 35.26 2.50 -9.88
CA VAL A 343 35.46 1.46 -10.90
C VAL A 343 36.33 0.31 -10.38
N GLY A 344 36.09 -0.89 -10.88
CA GLY A 344 36.97 -2.03 -10.63
C GLY A 344 38.34 -1.84 -11.31
N ALA A 345 39.40 -2.30 -10.67
CA ALA A 345 40.73 -2.22 -11.25
C ALA A 345 40.88 -3.19 -12.41
N ASN A 346 41.73 -2.82 -13.39
CA ASN A 346 42.07 -3.70 -14.48
C ASN A 346 43.06 -4.78 -14.03
N GLY A 347 42.96 -5.96 -14.63
CA GLY A 347 43.92 -7.05 -14.39
C GLY A 347 45.36 -6.63 -14.68
N GLN A 348 46.31 -7.14 -13.91
CA GLN A 348 47.75 -6.83 -14.04
C GLN A 348 48.41 -7.86 -14.95
N TYR A 349 49.32 -7.39 -15.82
CA TYR A 349 50.16 -8.23 -16.68
C TYR A 349 51.48 -8.54 -15.99
N TYR A 350 51.84 -9.81 -15.98
CA TYR A 350 53.18 -10.24 -15.61
C TYR A 350 53.70 -11.24 -16.64
N SER A 351 54.95 -11.03 -17.07
CA SER A 351 55.61 -11.83 -18.12
C SER A 351 55.81 -13.31 -17.76
N ASN A 352 55.66 -13.65 -16.47
CA ASN A 352 55.65 -15.01 -15.98
C ASN A 352 54.25 -15.32 -15.47
N TYR A 353 53.59 -16.31 -16.03
CA TYR A 353 52.25 -16.76 -15.58
C TYR A 353 52.14 -16.97 -14.05
N ALA A 354 53.26 -17.18 -13.37
CA ALA A 354 53.38 -17.41 -11.94
C ALA A 354 53.22 -16.19 -11.02
N ALA A 355 53.06 -14.96 -11.55
CA ALA A 355 53.09 -13.74 -10.76
C ALA A 355 51.93 -12.76 -11.00
N GLY A 356 50.90 -13.15 -11.78
CA GLY A 356 49.77 -12.28 -12.06
C GLY A 356 48.81 -12.20 -10.88
N SER A 357 48.79 -11.10 -10.15
CA SER A 357 47.75 -10.85 -9.13
C SER A 357 46.44 -10.47 -9.78
N GLY A 358 45.35 -10.94 -9.20
CA GLY A 358 44.00 -10.45 -9.54
C GLY A 358 43.88 -8.94 -9.27
N ALA A 359 42.99 -8.32 -9.97
CA ALA A 359 42.71 -6.90 -9.80
C ALA A 359 41.85 -6.63 -8.54
N ASP A 360 42.10 -5.51 -7.89
CA ASP A 360 41.25 -5.07 -6.77
C ASP A 360 39.83 -4.74 -7.24
N GLY A 361 38.85 -5.01 -6.41
CA GLY A 361 37.47 -4.55 -6.60
C GLY A 361 37.34 -3.05 -6.49
N GLY A 362 36.33 -2.48 -7.14
CA GLY A 362 35.99 -1.07 -7.00
C GLY A 362 35.60 -0.72 -5.54
N SER A 363 35.95 0.50 -5.12
CA SER A 363 35.70 0.92 -3.73
C SER A 363 34.23 0.93 -3.36
N GLY A 364 33.92 0.60 -2.12
CA GLY A 364 32.62 0.86 -1.50
C GLY A 364 32.36 2.36 -1.30
N LYS A 365 31.11 2.70 -1.12
CA LYS A 365 30.64 4.07 -0.81
C LYS A 365 30.56 4.26 0.70
N SER A 366 31.22 5.31 1.23
CA SER A 366 31.13 5.67 2.65
C SER A 366 29.85 6.45 2.94
N ILE A 367 29.03 5.99 3.88
CA ILE A 367 27.78 6.62 4.32
C ILE A 367 27.66 6.49 5.84
N SER A 368 27.22 7.57 6.51
CA SER A 368 27.11 7.64 7.97
C SER A 368 25.67 7.48 8.50
N ILE A 369 24.79 6.82 7.77
CA ILE A 369 23.38 6.68 8.11
C ILE A 369 23.17 6.02 9.50
N THR A 370 24.08 5.17 9.93
CA THR A 370 24.06 4.50 11.24
C THR A 370 24.77 5.28 12.36
N GLY A 371 25.19 6.52 12.08
CA GLY A 371 25.88 7.38 13.05
C GLY A 371 27.39 7.42 12.90
N SER A 372 28.00 6.44 12.24
CA SER A 372 29.43 6.40 11.92
C SER A 372 29.64 6.05 10.44
N PRO A 373 30.75 6.47 9.82
CA PRO A 373 31.05 6.11 8.45
C PRO A 373 31.20 4.60 8.28
N VAL A 374 30.40 4.01 7.39
CA VAL A 374 30.49 2.61 6.97
C VAL A 374 30.63 2.57 5.46
N TYR A 375 31.48 1.68 4.95
CA TYR A 375 31.59 1.45 3.52
C TYR A 375 30.66 0.34 3.06
N TYR A 376 29.83 0.64 2.08
CA TYR A 376 28.82 -0.24 1.52
C TYR A 376 29.14 -0.54 0.06
N ALA A 377 28.69 -1.71 -0.40
CA ALA A 377 28.72 -2.12 -1.79
C ALA A 377 30.12 -1.98 -2.46
N PRO A 378 31.19 -2.60 -1.92
CA PRO A 378 32.45 -2.72 -2.64
C PRO A 378 32.33 -3.76 -3.75
N GLY A 379 33.05 -3.58 -4.85
CA GLY A 379 33.20 -4.58 -5.89
C GLY A 379 34.03 -5.78 -5.44
N GLY A 380 33.74 -6.94 -5.97
CA GLY A 380 34.53 -8.15 -5.74
C GLY A 380 35.91 -8.07 -6.44
N PRO A 381 36.97 -8.54 -5.82
CA PRO A 381 38.30 -8.61 -6.48
C PRO A 381 38.30 -9.68 -7.58
N GLY A 382 39.04 -9.45 -8.65
CA GLY A 382 39.33 -10.45 -9.66
C GLY A 382 40.42 -11.42 -9.23
N ALA A 383 40.58 -12.53 -9.91
CA ALA A 383 41.60 -13.54 -9.62
C ALA A 383 42.79 -13.49 -10.54
N GLY A 384 43.95 -13.92 -10.01
CA GLY A 384 45.17 -14.19 -10.77
C GLY A 384 45.25 -15.64 -11.24
N HIS A 385 46.26 -15.95 -12.07
CA HIS A 385 46.48 -17.33 -12.59
C HIS A 385 46.94 -18.30 -11.48
N ASP A 386 48.06 -18.01 -10.80
CA ASP A 386 48.64 -18.91 -9.78
C ASP A 386 48.92 -18.20 -8.45
N VAL A 387 48.50 -16.96 -8.29
CA VAL A 387 48.81 -16.07 -7.15
C VAL A 387 47.59 -15.27 -6.75
N ALA A 388 47.61 -14.74 -5.59
CA ALA A 388 46.54 -14.07 -4.84
C ALA A 388 45.41 -13.41 -5.65
N VAL A 389 44.21 -13.64 -5.17
CA VAL A 389 43.03 -12.82 -5.48
C VAL A 389 43.33 -11.38 -5.08
N GLY A 390 42.84 -10.39 -5.81
CA GLY A 390 42.91 -8.98 -5.45
C GLY A 390 42.22 -8.67 -4.11
N ASN A 391 42.14 -7.42 -3.74
CA ASN A 391 41.54 -7.03 -2.45
C ASN A 391 40.19 -6.34 -2.62
N TYR A 392 39.39 -6.41 -1.58
CA TYR A 392 38.27 -5.48 -1.41
C TYR A 392 38.84 -4.11 -1.02
N VAL A 393 38.40 -3.05 -1.72
CA VAL A 393 38.80 -1.67 -1.44
C VAL A 393 37.68 -0.97 -0.70
N ASN A 394 37.99 -0.45 0.48
CA ASN A 394 36.99 0.23 1.32
C ASN A 394 35.71 -0.60 1.45
N GLY A 395 35.81 -1.68 2.21
CA GLY A 395 34.75 -2.66 2.45
C GLY A 395 35.28 -4.08 2.59
N SER A 396 34.41 -5.06 2.63
CA SER A 396 34.74 -6.49 2.74
C SER A 396 33.73 -7.34 1.99
N ALA A 397 34.00 -8.63 1.84
CA ALA A 397 33.05 -9.59 1.28
C ALA A 397 31.71 -9.65 2.04
N THR A 398 31.70 -9.28 3.31
CA THR A 398 30.50 -9.28 4.16
C THR A 398 29.80 -7.91 4.19
N SER A 399 30.31 -6.89 3.50
CA SER A 399 29.62 -5.61 3.35
C SER A 399 28.36 -5.79 2.52
N TYR A 400 27.22 -5.20 2.92
CA TYR A 400 25.98 -5.27 2.16
C TYR A 400 26.17 -4.86 0.71
N GLY A 401 25.66 -5.69 -0.19
CA GLY A 401 25.77 -5.49 -1.63
C GLY A 401 27.18 -5.70 -2.20
N ALA A 402 28.10 -6.27 -1.46
CA ALA A 402 29.45 -6.53 -1.98
C ALA A 402 29.40 -7.55 -3.13
N GLY A 403 30.23 -7.30 -4.18
CA GLY A 403 30.43 -8.27 -5.24
C GLY A 403 31.27 -9.46 -4.75
N GLY A 404 31.01 -10.65 -5.28
CA GLY A 404 31.75 -11.86 -4.97
C GLY A 404 33.16 -11.85 -5.56
N ALA A 405 34.14 -12.40 -4.87
CA ALA A 405 35.51 -12.53 -5.40
C ALA A 405 35.57 -13.59 -6.51
N GLY A 406 36.43 -13.36 -7.50
CA GLY A 406 36.83 -14.37 -8.50
C GLY A 406 37.67 -15.50 -7.90
N GLY A 407 37.58 -16.69 -8.47
CA GLY A 407 38.36 -17.85 -8.07
C GLY A 407 39.62 -18.03 -8.91
N GLN A 408 40.65 -18.61 -8.32
CA GLN A 408 41.96 -18.80 -8.94
C GLN A 408 41.96 -19.94 -9.98
N TYR A 409 42.87 -19.84 -10.94
CA TYR A 409 43.08 -20.88 -11.94
C TYR A 409 43.46 -22.22 -11.28
N GLY A 410 42.89 -23.32 -11.77
CA GLY A 410 43.21 -24.65 -11.27
C GLY A 410 42.54 -25.03 -9.92
N GLY A 411 41.60 -24.22 -9.44
CA GLY A 411 40.81 -24.53 -8.23
C GLY A 411 41.57 -24.28 -6.92
N LEU A 412 42.64 -23.45 -6.94
CA LEU A 412 43.45 -23.12 -5.76
C LEU A 412 42.66 -22.26 -4.77
N ALA A 413 41.72 -21.46 -5.24
CA ALA A 413 40.68 -20.78 -4.42
C ALA A 413 39.37 -20.68 -5.21
N ALA A 414 38.29 -21.07 -4.60
CA ALA A 414 36.96 -20.97 -5.21
C ALA A 414 36.48 -19.51 -5.34
N ALA A 415 35.59 -19.27 -6.30
CA ALA A 415 34.88 -18.02 -6.37
C ALA A 415 33.85 -17.90 -5.24
N PHE A 416 33.45 -16.68 -4.91
CA PHE A 416 32.50 -16.37 -3.85
C PHE A 416 31.21 -15.74 -4.39
N ASP A 417 30.11 -16.01 -3.69
CA ASP A 417 28.82 -15.37 -3.93
C ASP A 417 28.92 -13.87 -3.65
N GLY A 418 28.05 -13.09 -4.28
CA GLY A 418 27.81 -11.72 -3.90
C GLY A 418 27.05 -11.66 -2.56
N ALA A 419 27.24 -10.59 -1.82
CA ALA A 419 26.51 -10.35 -0.58
C ALA A 419 25.09 -9.81 -0.84
N ASP A 420 24.17 -10.14 0.06
CA ASP A 420 22.80 -9.60 0.02
C ASP A 420 22.79 -8.09 0.15
N GLY A 421 21.73 -7.47 -0.38
CA GLY A 421 21.44 -6.06 -0.24
C GLY A 421 20.95 -5.69 1.16
N VAL A 422 20.54 -4.45 1.33
CA VAL A 422 19.96 -3.92 2.57
C VAL A 422 19.14 -2.67 2.27
N CYS A 423 18.12 -2.42 3.07
CA CYS A 423 17.50 -1.10 3.17
C CYS A 423 17.70 -0.56 4.59
N ILE A 424 18.30 0.64 4.72
CA ILE A 424 18.50 1.31 6.01
C ILE A 424 17.74 2.62 5.97
N ILE A 425 16.90 2.85 7.00
CA ILE A 425 16.13 4.07 7.16
C ILE A 425 16.46 4.67 8.51
N ALA A 426 16.93 5.92 8.53
CA ALA A 426 17.13 6.69 9.75
C ALA A 426 16.07 7.79 9.82
N ALA A 427 15.24 7.75 10.86
CA ALA A 427 14.13 8.68 11.09
C ALA A 427 14.29 9.40 12.44
N PRO A 428 13.95 10.70 12.54
CA PRO A 428 14.03 11.45 13.80
C PRO A 428 12.94 11.08 14.80
N GLN A 429 11.99 10.24 14.39
CA GLN A 429 10.91 9.72 15.24
C GLN A 429 10.66 8.25 14.96
N ALA A 430 10.00 7.56 15.89
CA ALA A 430 9.60 6.17 15.69
C ALA A 430 8.56 6.04 14.58
N ALA A 431 8.68 4.99 13.77
CA ALA A 431 7.64 4.58 12.84
C ALA A 431 6.39 4.12 13.60
N SER A 432 5.20 4.35 13.03
CA SER A 432 3.92 3.91 13.61
C SER A 432 3.70 2.40 13.45
N ALA A 433 4.25 1.80 12.39
CA ALA A 433 4.25 0.36 12.18
C ALA A 433 5.48 -0.09 11.36
N VAL A 434 5.99 -1.27 11.66
CA VAL A 434 7.10 -1.91 10.93
C VAL A 434 6.84 -3.40 10.84
N THR A 435 7.06 -3.99 9.67
CA THR A 435 6.93 -5.44 9.45
C THR A 435 8.14 -6.01 8.71
N GLY A 436 8.32 -7.32 8.75
CA GLY A 436 9.37 -8.03 8.00
C GLY A 436 10.62 -8.30 8.82
N THR A 437 11.74 -8.56 8.12
CA THR A 437 13.03 -8.89 8.74
C THR A 437 13.87 -7.64 8.90
N TYR A 438 13.89 -7.07 10.11
CA TYR A 438 14.62 -5.85 10.40
C TYR A 438 15.22 -5.86 11.81
N THR A 439 16.15 -4.93 12.05
CA THR A 439 16.61 -4.53 13.38
C THR A 439 16.38 -3.05 13.59
N LEU A 440 16.13 -2.65 14.85
CA LEU A 440 15.99 -1.25 15.24
C LEU A 440 17.12 -0.88 16.20
N ASP A 441 17.87 0.16 15.86
CA ASP A 441 18.85 0.80 16.74
C ASP A 441 18.41 2.23 17.08
N THR A 442 18.29 2.53 18.36
CA THR A 442 17.93 3.85 18.91
C THR A 442 19.08 4.48 19.70
N SER A 443 20.24 3.81 19.76
CA SER A 443 21.38 4.19 20.57
C SER A 443 22.63 4.60 19.77
N GLY A 444 22.85 3.97 18.61
CA GLY A 444 24.04 4.19 17.79
C GLY A 444 24.08 5.58 17.14
N ARG A 445 22.91 6.18 16.90
CA ARG A 445 22.76 7.54 16.37
C ARG A 445 21.81 8.37 17.21
N SER A 446 22.35 9.30 17.98
CA SER A 446 21.54 10.13 18.88
C SER A 446 20.41 10.89 18.14
N GLY A 447 19.18 10.80 18.63
CA GLY A 447 18.01 11.48 18.06
C GLY A 447 17.40 10.78 16.84
N TYR A 448 17.87 9.58 16.48
CA TYR A 448 17.34 8.81 15.36
C TYR A 448 16.93 7.40 15.75
N HIS A 449 15.92 6.90 15.06
CA HIS A 449 15.52 5.50 15.02
C HIS A 449 16.06 4.93 13.70
N VAL A 450 17.03 4.01 13.77
CA VAL A 450 17.68 3.43 12.60
C VAL A 450 17.14 2.03 12.38
N TYR A 451 16.34 1.87 11.32
CA TYR A 451 15.76 0.60 10.89
C TYR A 451 16.64 -0.01 9.81
N THR A 452 17.17 -1.21 10.05
CA THR A 452 17.98 -1.95 9.08
C THR A 452 17.22 -3.20 8.64
N PHE A 453 16.70 -3.20 7.41
CA PHE A 453 16.00 -4.31 6.79
C PHE A 453 17.02 -5.20 6.04
N THR A 454 17.15 -6.43 6.48
CA THR A 454 17.96 -7.48 5.83
C THR A 454 17.10 -8.49 5.05
N GLY A 455 15.82 -8.24 4.94
CA GLY A 455 14.84 -8.98 4.16
C GLY A 455 13.65 -8.08 3.85
N ASN A 456 12.67 -8.65 3.14
CA ASN A 456 11.47 -7.90 2.75
C ASN A 456 10.67 -7.44 3.97
N GLY A 457 10.06 -6.27 3.85
CA GLY A 457 9.27 -5.69 4.92
C GLY A 457 8.50 -4.44 4.50
N SER A 458 7.97 -3.75 5.49
CA SER A 458 7.33 -2.45 5.30
C SER A 458 7.52 -1.55 6.52
N ILE A 459 7.40 -0.24 6.29
CA ILE A 459 7.47 0.79 7.34
C ILE A 459 6.39 1.84 7.10
N THR A 460 5.75 2.32 8.17
CA THR A 460 4.73 3.37 8.14
C THR A 460 5.12 4.46 9.13
N PHE A 461 5.07 5.71 8.74
CA PHE A 461 5.36 6.85 9.60
C PHE A 461 4.12 7.59 10.04
#